data_ada2af572f55a691648cdcf70ad15553
#
_entry.id   ada2af572f55a691648cdcf70ad15553
#
_cell.length_a   1.000
_cell.length_b   1.000
_cell.length_c   1.000
_cell.angle_alpha   90.00
_cell.angle_beta   90.00
_cell.angle_gamma   90.00
#
_symmetry.space_group_name_H-M   'P 1'
#
loop_
_entity.id
_entity.type
_entity.pdbx_description
1 polymer ?
#
loop_
_entity_poly.entity_id
_entity_poly.type
_entity_poly.pdbx_seq_one_letter_code
_entity_poly.pdbx_strand_id
1 'polypeptide(L)'
;MRNFYRSALPISLRSAACAAFLLASSLCGARADEVACEPAKLATKYPGLVGKTIKIGQDGESVPFSMRDPKDFSKLIGLDADLAEATFACIGVPMQFVVGTWSGLIPAAMSGQVDLMWDTLLYTPERAKKLDFVVYMNAATGMLVAKGNPKNIHALGDLCGLTATTTLGTTQEAMLRDASSKCVAAGKPAVNIITSTDMPSGMRLVQNARADLVSVNKFVGDSMVAANPTTIESAFDVVTGAKIAVGTATGNPDLVKALRDGLAAIRASGAEKAIYDRYHVDYSLTTEPATLTE
;
A
#
# COMPACT_ATOMS: atom_id res chain seq x y z
N MET A 1 42.85 8.91 81.00
CA MET A 1 42.53 9.83 82.13
C MET A 1 41.17 10.43 81.87
N ARG A 2 40.31 10.11 82.81
CA ARG A 2 39.24 10.91 83.40
C ARG A 2 38.16 11.44 82.42
N ASN A 3 36.97 10.84 82.49
CA ASN A 3 35.88 11.13 83.46
C ASN A 3 35.21 12.47 83.13
N PHE A 4 33.94 12.71 83.07
CA PHE A 4 32.78 12.24 83.83
C PHE A 4 31.53 12.95 83.27
N TYR A 5 30.44 12.30 83.24
CA TYR A 5 29.14 12.47 83.90
C TYR A 5 28.05 13.29 83.21
N ARG A 6 26.95 12.59 82.90
CA ARG A 6 25.60 12.73 83.53
C ARG A 6 24.89 14.04 83.21
N SER A 7 23.66 14.06 82.84
CA SER A 7 22.42 13.48 83.37
C SER A 7 21.23 13.80 82.42
N ALA A 8 20.37 12.82 82.25
CA ALA A 8 18.95 12.74 82.65
C ALA A 8 17.93 13.74 82.03
N LEU A 9 17.07 13.26 81.24
CA LEU A 9 15.57 13.23 81.15
C LEU A 9 14.79 14.23 82.07
N PRO A 10 13.48 14.54 81.81
CA PRO A 10 12.46 13.92 80.85
C PRO A 10 11.42 14.95 80.30
N ILE A 11 10.45 14.31 79.50
CA ILE A 11 9.02 14.67 79.42
C ILE A 11 8.69 15.83 78.45
N SER A 12 7.87 15.63 77.42
CA SER A 12 6.44 15.29 77.46
C SER A 12 5.86 15.06 76.06
N LEU A 13 4.95 14.14 76.01
CA LEU A 13 3.95 13.90 74.93
C LEU A 13 3.31 15.19 74.45
N ARG A 14 3.18 15.32 73.11
CA ARG A 14 1.91 15.80 72.56
C ARG A 14 1.80 15.28 71.12
N SER A 15 0.80 14.40 70.95
CA SER A 15 0.27 13.86 69.72
C SER A 15 -0.21 14.98 68.79
N ALA A 16 0.30 14.99 67.55
CA ALA A 16 -0.37 15.67 66.43
C ALA A 16 -0.42 14.71 65.26
N ALA A 17 -1.56 14.07 65.13
CA ALA A 17 -1.91 13.24 63.96
C ALA A 17 -2.11 14.19 62.77
N CYS A 18 -1.13 14.25 61.86
CA CYS A 18 -1.35 14.76 60.51
C CYS A 18 -1.76 13.62 59.60
N ALA A 19 -3.06 13.54 59.31
CA ALA A 19 -3.62 12.71 58.30
C ALA A 19 -3.15 13.21 56.92
N ALA A 20 -2.16 12.55 56.37
CA ALA A 20 -1.77 12.72 54.97
C ALA A 20 -2.81 12.04 54.07
N PHE A 21 -3.75 12.81 53.55
CA PHE A 21 -4.65 12.40 52.48
C PHE A 21 -3.82 12.23 51.21
N LEU A 22 -3.40 10.98 50.90
CA LEU A 22 -2.87 10.60 49.62
C LEU A 22 -4.02 10.63 48.59
N LEU A 23 -4.17 11.75 47.91
CA LEU A 23 -4.91 11.84 46.65
C LEU A 23 -4.17 11.02 45.61
N ALA A 24 -4.51 9.74 45.51
CA ALA A 24 -4.19 8.92 44.37
C ALA A 24 -4.98 9.46 43.17
N SER A 25 -4.38 10.42 42.45
CA SER A 25 -4.86 10.84 41.15
C SER A 25 -4.72 9.64 40.19
N SER A 26 -5.80 8.87 40.06
CA SER A 26 -5.96 7.89 38.98
C SER A 26 -5.93 8.67 37.67
N LEU A 27 -4.75 8.80 37.08
CA LEU A 27 -4.61 9.11 35.66
C LEU A 27 -5.25 7.94 34.89
N CYS A 28 -6.56 8.05 34.68
CA CYS A 28 -7.27 7.28 33.68
C CYS A 28 -6.80 7.85 32.33
N GLY A 29 -5.59 7.44 31.89
CA GLY A 29 -5.17 7.63 30.53
C GLY A 29 -6.20 6.91 29.67
N ALA A 30 -6.98 7.67 28.91
CA ALA A 30 -7.74 7.12 27.80
C ALA A 30 -6.72 6.40 26.91
N ARG A 31 -6.55 5.08 27.09
CA ARG A 31 -5.98 4.24 26.03
C ARG A 31 -6.93 4.41 24.87
N ALA A 32 -6.44 5.02 23.78
CA ALA A 32 -7.06 4.81 22.50
C ALA A 32 -7.24 3.29 22.37
N ASP A 33 -8.45 2.82 22.10
CA ASP A 33 -8.72 1.40 21.94
C ASP A 33 -7.72 0.88 20.91
N GLU A 34 -6.76 0.08 21.37
CA GLU A 34 -5.75 -0.54 20.52
C GLU A 34 -6.51 -1.45 19.55
N VAL A 35 -6.47 -1.12 18.28
CA VAL A 35 -7.18 -1.88 17.24
C VAL A 35 -6.52 -3.26 17.17
N ALA A 36 -7.17 -4.26 17.78
CA ALA A 36 -6.65 -5.61 17.87
C ALA A 36 -7.31 -6.54 16.85
N CYS A 37 -6.60 -7.60 16.47
CA CYS A 37 -7.16 -8.68 15.67
C CYS A 37 -8.21 -9.45 16.51
N GLU A 38 -9.44 -9.49 16.01
CA GLU A 38 -10.57 -10.12 16.73
C GLU A 38 -11.37 -11.06 15.81
N PRO A 39 -10.76 -12.14 15.28
CA PRO A 39 -11.42 -13.05 14.34
C PRO A 39 -12.68 -13.70 14.90
N ALA A 40 -12.74 -13.93 16.23
CA ALA A 40 -13.92 -14.47 16.89
C ALA A 40 -15.13 -13.51 16.89
N LYS A 41 -14.93 -12.22 16.61
CA LYS A 41 -16.00 -11.21 16.56
C LYS A 41 -16.53 -10.96 15.14
N LEU A 42 -16.18 -11.77 14.15
CA LEU A 42 -16.61 -11.63 12.77
C LEU A 42 -18.12 -11.39 12.64
N ALA A 43 -18.93 -12.27 13.21
CA ALA A 43 -20.38 -12.18 13.10
C ALA A 43 -20.98 -10.90 13.69
N THR A 44 -20.34 -10.33 14.71
CA THR A 44 -20.80 -9.10 15.37
C THR A 44 -20.31 -7.85 14.62
N LYS A 45 -19.06 -7.87 14.15
CA LYS A 45 -18.43 -6.69 13.52
C LYS A 45 -18.78 -6.53 12.04
N TYR A 46 -18.89 -7.66 11.33
CA TYR A 46 -19.05 -7.72 9.86
C TYR A 46 -20.04 -8.83 9.46
N PRO A 47 -21.33 -8.71 9.87
CA PRO A 47 -22.32 -9.77 9.66
C PRO A 47 -22.50 -10.15 8.19
N GLY A 48 -22.33 -9.21 7.27
CA GLY A 48 -22.41 -9.45 5.83
C GLY A 48 -21.27 -10.31 5.25
N LEU A 49 -20.22 -10.63 6.05
CA LEU A 49 -19.11 -11.48 5.63
C LEU A 49 -19.18 -12.90 6.19
N VAL A 50 -20.13 -13.20 7.06
CA VAL A 50 -20.28 -14.54 7.65
C VAL A 50 -20.56 -15.57 6.56
N GLY A 51 -19.75 -16.66 6.57
CA GLY A 51 -19.89 -17.75 5.60
C GLY A 51 -19.38 -17.44 4.20
N LYS A 52 -18.78 -16.26 3.97
CA LYS A 52 -18.18 -15.92 2.67
C LYS A 52 -16.70 -16.31 2.63
N THR A 53 -16.22 -16.61 1.43
CA THR A 53 -14.80 -16.64 1.07
C THR A 53 -14.55 -15.51 0.10
N ILE A 54 -13.68 -14.57 0.45
CA ILE A 54 -13.42 -13.37 -0.35
C ILE A 54 -12.44 -13.69 -1.48
N LYS A 55 -12.82 -13.35 -2.71
CA LYS A 55 -11.99 -13.48 -3.90
C LYS A 55 -11.19 -12.21 -4.13
N ILE A 56 -9.86 -12.32 -4.09
CA ILE A 56 -8.92 -11.22 -4.23
C ILE A 56 -8.24 -11.30 -5.59
N GLY A 57 -8.44 -10.30 -6.44
CA GLY A 57 -7.79 -10.21 -7.74
C GLY A 57 -6.35 -9.72 -7.62
N GLN A 58 -5.39 -10.50 -8.17
CA GLN A 58 -3.96 -10.15 -8.30
C GLN A 58 -3.40 -10.67 -9.62
N ASP A 59 -2.32 -10.03 -10.14
CA ASP A 59 -1.71 -10.43 -11.42
C ASP A 59 -0.57 -11.45 -11.26
N GLY A 60 0.10 -11.46 -10.13
CA GLY A 60 1.26 -12.32 -9.87
C GLY A 60 2.53 -11.92 -10.63
N GLU A 61 2.60 -10.70 -11.17
CA GLU A 61 3.70 -10.16 -11.99
C GLU A 61 4.17 -8.77 -11.55
N SER A 62 3.53 -8.19 -10.53
CA SER A 62 3.82 -6.85 -9.97
C SER A 62 4.81 -6.93 -8.80
N VAL A 63 6.04 -7.39 -9.04
CA VAL A 63 7.11 -7.50 -8.02
C VAL A 63 7.48 -6.11 -7.47
N PRO A 64 7.58 -5.91 -6.14
CA PRO A 64 7.52 -6.89 -5.04
C PRO A 64 6.13 -7.04 -4.40
N PHE A 65 5.06 -6.52 -5.00
CA PHE A 65 3.72 -6.48 -4.41
C PHE A 65 2.93 -7.78 -4.61
N SER A 66 2.94 -8.32 -5.83
CA SER A 66 2.27 -9.56 -6.21
C SER A 66 3.20 -10.34 -7.13
N MET A 67 3.54 -11.57 -6.78
CA MET A 67 4.40 -12.43 -7.60
C MET A 67 4.12 -13.90 -7.30
N ARG A 68 4.44 -14.76 -8.27
CA ARG A 68 4.40 -16.21 -8.05
C ARG A 68 5.53 -16.64 -7.11
N ASP A 69 5.22 -17.51 -6.14
CA ASP A 69 6.26 -18.12 -5.32
C ASP A 69 7.16 -18.99 -6.21
N PRO A 70 8.48 -18.75 -6.25
CA PRO A 70 9.41 -19.53 -7.07
C PRO A 70 9.50 -21.01 -6.65
N LYS A 71 9.06 -21.35 -5.44
CA LYS A 71 9.02 -22.73 -4.93
C LYS A 71 7.69 -23.42 -5.21
N ASP A 72 6.61 -22.65 -5.35
CA ASP A 72 5.26 -23.16 -5.63
C ASP A 72 4.48 -22.14 -6.46
N PHE A 73 4.56 -22.29 -7.77
CA PHE A 73 3.92 -21.36 -8.73
C PHE A 73 2.38 -21.25 -8.59
N SER A 74 1.75 -22.15 -7.82
CA SER A 74 0.33 -22.06 -7.51
C SER A 74 0.02 -20.98 -6.45
N LYS A 75 1.03 -20.53 -5.69
CA LYS A 75 0.91 -19.52 -4.65
C LYS A 75 1.32 -18.14 -5.13
N LEU A 76 0.65 -17.14 -4.59
CA LEU A 76 1.08 -15.76 -4.67
C LEU A 76 1.78 -15.37 -3.36
N ILE A 77 2.83 -14.59 -3.49
CA ILE A 77 3.57 -13.93 -2.42
C ILE A 77 3.81 -12.49 -2.82
N GLY A 78 4.25 -11.67 -1.91
CA GLY A 78 4.52 -10.24 -2.17
C GLY A 78 3.87 -9.36 -1.11
N LEU A 79 4.18 -8.08 -1.15
CA LEU A 79 3.69 -7.12 -0.15
C LEU A 79 2.16 -7.16 -0.06
N ASP A 80 1.47 -7.03 -1.19
CA ASP A 80 0.01 -6.98 -1.25
C ASP A 80 -0.62 -8.34 -0.93
N ALA A 81 0.02 -9.45 -1.36
CA ALA A 81 -0.43 -10.80 -1.03
C ALA A 81 -0.35 -11.06 0.47
N ASP A 82 0.81 -10.78 1.10
CA ASP A 82 1.02 -11.01 2.53
C ASP A 82 0.18 -10.06 3.40
N LEU A 83 0.00 -8.78 2.97
CA LEU A 83 -0.91 -7.85 3.64
C LEU A 83 -2.37 -8.35 3.59
N ALA A 84 -2.80 -8.89 2.45
CA ALA A 84 -4.13 -9.47 2.32
C ALA A 84 -4.31 -10.67 3.25
N GLU A 85 -3.38 -11.64 3.23
CA GLU A 85 -3.42 -12.80 4.12
C GLU A 85 -3.47 -12.41 5.59
N ALA A 86 -2.58 -11.49 6.02
CA ALA A 86 -2.55 -11.01 7.40
C ALA A 86 -3.84 -10.27 7.80
N THR A 87 -4.37 -9.42 6.91
CA THR A 87 -5.61 -8.68 7.14
C THR A 87 -6.80 -9.61 7.30
N PHE A 88 -6.98 -10.57 6.37
CA PHE A 88 -8.11 -11.49 6.41
C PHE A 88 -8.01 -12.51 7.54
N ALA A 89 -6.82 -12.96 7.91
CA ALA A 89 -6.59 -13.75 9.13
C ALA A 89 -6.97 -12.96 10.39
N CYS A 90 -6.61 -11.67 10.44
CA CYS A 90 -6.91 -10.79 11.57
C CYS A 90 -8.43 -10.59 11.79
N ILE A 91 -9.21 -10.49 10.72
CA ILE A 91 -10.67 -10.32 10.79
C ILE A 91 -11.45 -11.64 10.80
N GLY A 92 -10.78 -12.79 10.56
CA GLY A 92 -11.38 -14.12 10.60
C GLY A 92 -12.23 -14.48 9.37
N VAL A 93 -11.99 -13.86 8.22
CA VAL A 93 -12.70 -14.14 6.96
C VAL A 93 -11.82 -14.98 6.05
N PRO A 94 -12.27 -16.13 5.55
CA PRO A 94 -11.56 -16.88 4.52
C PRO A 94 -11.40 -16.09 3.24
N MET A 95 -10.24 -16.23 2.61
CA MET A 95 -9.96 -15.58 1.33
C MET A 95 -9.30 -16.53 0.33
N GLN A 96 -9.32 -16.18 -0.95
CA GLN A 96 -8.59 -16.86 -2.01
C GLN A 96 -8.15 -15.87 -3.08
N PHE A 97 -6.96 -16.05 -3.63
CA PHE A 97 -6.51 -15.28 -4.77
C PHE A 97 -7.12 -15.79 -6.08
N VAL A 98 -7.48 -14.83 -6.95
CA VAL A 98 -7.89 -15.07 -8.32
C VAL A 98 -6.90 -14.32 -9.21
N VAL A 99 -6.14 -15.08 -10.01
CA VAL A 99 -5.09 -14.51 -10.84
C VAL A 99 -5.66 -14.10 -12.20
N GLY A 100 -5.34 -12.87 -12.61
CA GLY A 100 -5.74 -12.30 -13.89
C GLY A 100 -4.67 -11.35 -14.43
N THR A 101 -4.84 -10.86 -15.66
CA THR A 101 -3.99 -9.76 -16.16
C THR A 101 -4.35 -8.47 -15.42
N TRP A 102 -3.36 -7.62 -15.10
CA TRP A 102 -3.62 -6.38 -14.37
C TRP A 102 -4.73 -5.54 -14.99
N SER A 103 -4.75 -5.41 -16.33
CA SER A 103 -5.77 -4.67 -17.07
C SER A 103 -7.18 -5.25 -16.95
N GLY A 104 -7.30 -6.54 -16.62
CA GLY A 104 -8.58 -7.24 -16.43
C GLY A 104 -9.12 -7.19 -15.02
N LEU A 105 -8.30 -6.87 -14.00
CA LEU A 105 -8.69 -6.95 -12.59
C LEU A 105 -9.69 -5.88 -12.17
N ILE A 106 -9.56 -4.64 -12.65
CA ILE A 106 -10.53 -3.57 -12.36
C ILE A 106 -11.93 -3.94 -12.90
N PRO A 107 -12.09 -4.31 -14.18
CA PRO A 107 -13.36 -4.82 -14.69
C PRO A 107 -13.90 -6.03 -13.91
N ALA A 108 -13.02 -6.97 -13.50
CA ALA A 108 -13.41 -8.14 -12.73
C ALA A 108 -13.97 -7.76 -11.33
N ALA A 109 -13.37 -6.77 -10.66
CA ALA A 109 -13.88 -6.24 -9.40
C ALA A 109 -15.23 -5.52 -9.61
N MET A 110 -15.34 -4.69 -10.65
CA MET A 110 -16.58 -3.96 -10.97
C MET A 110 -17.75 -4.88 -11.32
N SER A 111 -17.48 -6.04 -11.93
CA SER A 111 -18.51 -7.04 -12.32
C SER A 111 -18.81 -8.08 -11.24
N GLY A 112 -18.07 -8.07 -10.11
CA GLY A 112 -18.22 -9.06 -9.04
C GLY A 112 -17.62 -10.44 -9.37
N GLN A 113 -16.78 -10.56 -10.39
CA GLN A 113 -16.00 -11.79 -10.65
C GLN A 113 -14.97 -12.01 -9.53
N VAL A 114 -14.39 -10.93 -9.01
CA VAL A 114 -13.66 -10.88 -7.74
C VAL A 114 -14.35 -9.91 -6.81
N ASP A 115 -14.22 -10.11 -5.50
CA ASP A 115 -14.83 -9.23 -4.50
C ASP A 115 -14.04 -7.93 -4.33
N LEU A 116 -12.73 -8.00 -4.58
CA LEU A 116 -11.83 -6.86 -4.52
C LEU A 116 -10.59 -7.08 -5.41
N MET A 117 -9.94 -5.99 -5.79
CA MET A 117 -8.59 -5.95 -6.37
C MET A 117 -7.61 -5.41 -5.33
N TRP A 118 -6.54 -6.16 -5.07
CA TRP A 118 -5.44 -5.76 -4.19
C TRP A 118 -4.11 -6.01 -4.90
N ASP A 119 -3.71 -5.09 -5.75
CA ASP A 119 -2.58 -5.26 -6.67
C ASP A 119 -2.07 -3.88 -7.15
N THR A 120 -1.39 -3.16 -6.26
CA THR A 120 -0.88 -1.81 -6.52
C THR A 120 -1.91 -0.85 -7.14
N LEU A 121 -3.19 -1.06 -6.86
CA LEU A 121 -4.27 -0.27 -7.43
C LEU A 121 -4.23 1.16 -6.89
N LEU A 122 -4.15 2.15 -7.78
CA LEU A 122 -4.20 3.55 -7.40
C LEU A 122 -5.64 4.04 -7.26
N TYR A 123 -5.92 4.71 -6.14
CA TYR A 123 -7.13 5.48 -6.01
C TYR A 123 -7.16 6.61 -7.05
N THR A 124 -8.31 6.78 -7.68
CA THR A 124 -8.65 7.98 -8.47
C THR A 124 -10.13 8.31 -8.29
N PRO A 125 -10.54 9.60 -8.36
CA PRO A 125 -11.95 9.97 -8.31
C PRO A 125 -12.79 9.28 -9.39
N GLU A 126 -12.22 9.03 -10.59
CA GLU A 126 -12.94 8.35 -11.66
C GLU A 126 -13.24 6.88 -11.31
N ARG A 127 -12.28 6.18 -10.71
CA ARG A 127 -12.49 4.81 -10.23
C ARG A 127 -13.44 4.76 -9.04
N ALA A 128 -13.42 5.78 -8.16
CA ALA A 128 -14.29 5.87 -6.99
C ALA A 128 -15.78 5.93 -7.34
N LYS A 129 -16.15 6.32 -8.56
CA LYS A 129 -17.52 6.22 -9.05
C LYS A 129 -18.06 4.78 -9.16
N LYS A 130 -17.18 3.78 -9.12
CA LYS A 130 -17.51 2.36 -9.34
C LYS A 130 -16.94 1.41 -8.30
N LEU A 131 -15.95 1.86 -7.53
CA LEU A 131 -15.26 1.09 -6.50
C LEU A 131 -15.18 1.90 -5.22
N ASP A 132 -15.32 1.23 -4.08
CA ASP A 132 -14.95 1.77 -2.77
C ASP A 132 -13.48 1.44 -2.51
N PHE A 133 -12.75 2.35 -1.86
CA PHE A 133 -11.32 2.22 -1.66
C PHE A 133 -10.92 2.25 -0.18
N VAL A 134 -9.96 1.40 0.19
CA VAL A 134 -9.21 1.52 1.43
C VAL A 134 -7.75 1.77 1.09
N VAL A 135 -7.27 3.00 1.33
CA VAL A 135 -5.87 3.38 1.07
C VAL A 135 -4.97 2.87 2.18
N TYR A 136 -3.73 2.50 1.85
CA TYR A 136 -2.75 2.02 2.81
C TYR A 136 -1.32 2.53 2.56
N MET A 137 -1.02 3.08 1.36
CA MET A 137 0.35 3.50 1.00
C MET A 137 0.34 4.70 0.04
N ASN A 138 1.38 5.52 0.09
CA ASN A 138 1.66 6.55 -0.91
C ASN A 138 2.26 5.91 -2.17
N ALA A 139 1.97 6.51 -3.33
CA ALA A 139 2.45 6.04 -4.62
C ALA A 139 3.33 7.08 -5.32
N ALA A 140 4.21 6.58 -6.19
CA ALA A 140 4.91 7.37 -7.19
C ALA A 140 4.95 6.59 -8.52
N THR A 141 5.19 7.28 -9.61
CA THR A 141 5.35 6.69 -10.93
C THR A 141 6.82 6.75 -11.34
N GLY A 142 7.38 5.61 -11.71
CA GLY A 142 8.72 5.49 -12.28
C GLY A 142 8.69 5.55 -13.81
N MET A 143 9.66 6.24 -14.38
CA MET A 143 9.88 6.36 -15.82
C MET A 143 11.18 5.64 -16.16
N LEU A 144 11.07 4.48 -16.78
CA LEU A 144 12.23 3.62 -17.09
C LEU A 144 12.56 3.69 -18.58
N VAL A 145 13.85 3.68 -18.88
CA VAL A 145 14.40 3.75 -20.23
C VAL A 145 15.44 2.64 -20.45
N ALA A 146 15.82 2.42 -21.70
CA ALA A 146 16.96 1.57 -22.00
C ALA A 146 18.24 2.12 -21.33
N LYS A 147 19.14 1.21 -20.97
CA LYS A 147 20.41 1.55 -20.30
C LYS A 147 21.19 2.61 -21.08
N GLY A 148 21.65 3.63 -20.34
CA GLY A 148 22.36 4.79 -20.90
C GLY A 148 21.45 5.89 -21.45
N ASN A 149 20.11 5.77 -21.27
CA ASN A 149 19.10 6.77 -21.67
C ASN A 149 19.37 7.37 -23.07
N PRO A 150 19.33 6.58 -24.16
CA PRO A 150 19.80 6.99 -25.48
C PRO A 150 18.99 8.15 -26.10
N LYS A 151 17.82 8.45 -25.56
CA LYS A 151 16.96 9.57 -25.98
C LYS A 151 17.06 10.78 -25.05
N ASN A 152 17.92 10.73 -24.03
CA ASN A 152 18.13 11.81 -23.07
C ASN A 152 16.81 12.32 -22.44
N ILE A 153 15.98 11.37 -21.97
CA ILE A 153 14.66 11.64 -21.38
C ILE A 153 14.82 11.90 -19.89
N HIS A 154 14.43 13.10 -19.42
CA HIS A 154 14.52 13.52 -18.02
C HIS A 154 13.22 14.10 -17.48
N ALA A 155 12.23 14.33 -18.33
CA ALA A 155 10.94 14.89 -17.98
C ALA A 155 9.85 14.45 -18.97
N LEU A 156 8.57 14.56 -18.57
CA LEU A 156 7.43 14.25 -19.45
C LEU A 156 7.45 15.07 -20.74
N GLY A 157 7.99 16.30 -20.72
CA GLY A 157 8.11 17.15 -21.89
C GLY A 157 9.09 16.66 -22.95
N ASP A 158 10.01 15.77 -22.61
CA ASP A 158 10.99 15.19 -23.53
C ASP A 158 10.38 14.04 -24.38
N LEU A 159 9.17 13.61 -24.03
CA LEU A 159 8.48 12.51 -24.73
C LEU A 159 7.86 12.91 -26.07
N CYS A 160 7.82 14.21 -26.39
CA CYS A 160 7.19 14.68 -27.63
C CYS A 160 7.85 14.05 -28.88
N GLY A 161 7.04 13.31 -29.66
CA GLY A 161 7.50 12.59 -30.86
C GLY A 161 8.18 11.24 -30.57
N LEU A 162 8.33 10.86 -29.28
CA LEU A 162 8.89 9.57 -28.90
C LEU A 162 7.78 8.53 -28.68
N THR A 163 8.20 7.27 -28.52
CA THR A 163 7.31 6.16 -28.22
C THR A 163 7.39 5.79 -26.74
N ALA A 164 6.28 5.90 -26.02
CA ALA A 164 6.17 5.49 -24.62
C ALA A 164 5.21 4.32 -24.48
N THR A 165 5.48 3.44 -23.50
CA THR A 165 4.60 2.31 -23.20
C THR A 165 4.19 2.29 -21.72
N THR A 166 3.05 1.66 -21.44
CA THR A 166 2.54 1.41 -20.09
C THR A 166 1.47 0.32 -20.12
N THR A 167 1.02 -0.13 -18.95
CA THR A 167 -0.09 -1.09 -18.87
C THR A 167 -1.43 -0.40 -19.10
N LEU A 168 -2.28 -1.02 -19.89
CA LEU A 168 -3.63 -0.54 -20.23
C LEU A 168 -4.48 -0.32 -18.97
N GLY A 169 -5.20 0.80 -18.93
CA GLY A 169 -6.12 1.14 -17.83
C GLY A 169 -5.45 1.70 -16.58
N THR A 170 -4.11 1.90 -16.60
CA THR A 170 -3.37 2.49 -15.48
C THR A 170 -3.49 4.02 -15.45
N THR A 171 -3.16 4.61 -14.30
CA THR A 171 -3.02 6.07 -14.17
C THR A 171 -1.82 6.59 -14.95
N GLN A 172 -0.83 5.75 -15.18
CA GLN A 172 0.32 6.02 -16.02
C GLN A 172 -0.08 6.22 -17.48
N GLU A 173 -1.06 5.44 -17.98
CA GLU A 173 -1.62 5.66 -19.32
C GLU A 173 -2.26 7.06 -19.43
N ALA A 174 -3.09 7.43 -18.44
CA ALA A 174 -3.70 8.76 -18.41
C ALA A 174 -2.65 9.88 -18.38
N MET A 175 -1.57 9.69 -17.60
CA MET A 175 -0.44 10.63 -17.52
C MET A 175 0.29 10.78 -18.86
N LEU A 176 0.56 9.70 -19.57
CA LEU A 176 1.19 9.74 -20.90
C LEU A 176 0.28 10.40 -21.93
N ARG A 177 -1.04 10.17 -21.88
CA ARG A 177 -2.02 10.83 -22.77
C ARG A 177 -2.08 12.34 -22.50
N ASP A 178 -2.04 12.77 -21.24
CA ASP A 178 -1.96 14.18 -20.87
C ASP A 178 -0.65 14.81 -21.38
N ALA A 179 0.49 14.14 -21.22
CA ALA A 179 1.77 14.58 -21.75
C ALA A 179 1.72 14.72 -23.28
N SER A 180 1.13 13.77 -23.99
CA SER A 180 0.93 13.82 -25.44
C SER A 180 0.07 15.02 -25.85
N SER A 181 -1.01 15.29 -25.13
CA SER A 181 -1.88 16.44 -25.38
C SER A 181 -1.12 17.77 -25.19
N LYS A 182 -0.26 17.86 -24.17
CA LYS A 182 0.60 19.04 -23.93
C LYS A 182 1.64 19.21 -25.04
N CYS A 183 2.19 18.14 -25.60
CA CYS A 183 3.08 18.22 -26.76
C CYS A 183 2.37 18.84 -27.96
N VAL A 184 1.18 18.35 -28.29
CA VAL A 184 0.37 18.88 -29.41
C VAL A 184 0.01 20.36 -29.21
N ALA A 185 -0.43 20.72 -28.00
CA ALA A 185 -0.74 22.10 -27.65
C ALA A 185 0.47 23.04 -27.78
N ALA A 186 1.69 22.51 -27.61
CA ALA A 186 2.95 23.26 -27.82
C ALA A 186 3.46 23.20 -29.25
N GLY A 187 2.68 22.69 -30.21
CA GLY A 187 3.07 22.58 -31.63
C GLY A 187 4.13 21.48 -31.89
N LYS A 188 4.34 20.56 -30.95
CA LYS A 188 5.29 19.44 -31.07
C LYS A 188 4.54 18.16 -31.49
N PRO A 189 5.25 17.17 -32.05
CA PRO A 189 4.63 15.87 -32.35
C PRO A 189 4.06 15.20 -31.08
N ALA A 190 2.94 14.49 -31.25
CA ALA A 190 2.33 13.71 -30.18
C ALA A 190 3.25 12.60 -29.69
N VAL A 191 3.08 12.16 -28.44
CA VAL A 191 3.70 10.92 -27.94
C VAL A 191 2.98 9.73 -28.58
N ASN A 192 3.73 8.78 -29.17
CA ASN A 192 3.20 7.53 -29.62
C ASN A 192 3.05 6.58 -28.43
N ILE A 193 1.81 6.27 -28.00
CA ILE A 193 1.56 5.49 -26.79
C ILE A 193 1.18 4.05 -27.19
N ILE A 194 1.97 3.08 -26.71
CA ILE A 194 1.70 1.64 -26.85
C ILE A 194 1.26 1.12 -25.48
N THR A 195 0.08 0.51 -25.40
CA THR A 195 -0.37 -0.14 -24.15
C THR A 195 -0.14 -1.65 -24.20
N SER A 196 0.25 -2.22 -23.06
CA SER A 196 0.40 -3.67 -22.83
C SER A 196 -0.66 -4.17 -21.84
N THR A 197 -0.87 -5.48 -21.77
CA THR A 197 -1.78 -6.09 -20.80
C THR A 197 -1.16 -6.22 -19.40
N ASP A 198 0.18 -6.24 -19.34
CA ASP A 198 0.99 -6.45 -18.16
C ASP A 198 2.28 -5.62 -18.22
N MET A 199 2.93 -5.41 -17.07
CA MET A 199 4.15 -4.61 -16.97
C MET A 199 5.37 -5.26 -17.63
N PRO A 200 5.63 -6.58 -17.49
CA PRO A 200 6.76 -7.22 -18.16
C PRO A 200 6.73 -7.08 -19.68
N SER A 201 5.54 -7.12 -20.29
CA SER A 201 5.38 -6.91 -21.73
C SER A 201 5.77 -5.49 -22.17
N GLY A 202 5.38 -4.48 -21.38
CA GLY A 202 5.80 -3.09 -21.60
C GLY A 202 7.32 -2.93 -21.48
N MET A 203 7.93 -3.51 -20.46
CA MET A 203 9.40 -3.47 -20.28
C MET A 203 10.13 -4.10 -21.49
N ARG A 204 9.65 -5.23 -22.00
CA ARG A 204 10.25 -5.88 -23.19
C ARG A 204 10.20 -4.98 -24.44
N LEU A 205 9.22 -4.09 -24.58
CA LEU A 205 9.22 -3.12 -25.69
C LEU A 205 10.39 -2.15 -25.60
N VAL A 206 10.74 -1.69 -24.39
CA VAL A 206 11.90 -0.82 -24.18
C VAL A 206 13.21 -1.59 -24.40
N GLN A 207 13.35 -2.78 -23.85
CA GLN A 207 14.55 -3.62 -24.01
C GLN A 207 14.83 -3.97 -25.48
N ASN A 208 13.79 -4.07 -26.30
CA ASN A 208 13.90 -4.38 -27.74
C ASN A 208 13.87 -3.12 -28.63
N ALA A 209 14.05 -1.92 -28.04
CA ALA A 209 14.05 -0.63 -28.74
C ALA A 209 12.76 -0.37 -29.58
N ARG A 210 11.61 -0.95 -29.17
CA ARG A 210 10.29 -0.72 -29.78
C ARG A 210 9.52 0.38 -29.05
N ALA A 211 9.96 0.75 -27.85
CA ALA A 211 9.54 1.93 -27.10
C ALA A 211 10.78 2.62 -26.52
N ASP A 212 10.72 3.92 -26.35
CA ASP A 212 11.81 4.72 -25.79
C ASP A 212 11.73 4.80 -24.25
N LEU A 213 10.53 4.62 -23.68
CA LEU A 213 10.24 4.72 -22.27
C LEU A 213 9.10 3.76 -21.88
N VAL A 214 9.17 3.17 -20.66
CA VAL A 214 8.03 2.55 -19.99
C VAL A 214 7.69 3.30 -18.70
N SER A 215 6.40 3.62 -18.53
CA SER A 215 5.86 4.24 -17.32
C SER A 215 5.17 3.18 -16.46
N VAL A 216 5.60 3.04 -15.21
CA VAL A 216 5.15 2.00 -14.28
C VAL A 216 4.96 2.56 -12.85
N ASN A 217 4.36 1.78 -11.95
CA ASN A 217 4.49 2.07 -10.52
C ASN A 217 5.98 2.11 -10.14
N LYS A 218 6.42 3.14 -9.40
CA LYS A 218 7.84 3.34 -9.07
C LYS A 218 8.48 2.10 -8.43
N PHE A 219 7.84 1.52 -7.43
CA PHE A 219 8.40 0.41 -6.66
C PHE A 219 8.53 -0.86 -7.49
N VAL A 220 7.58 -1.09 -8.39
CA VAL A 220 7.67 -2.16 -9.40
C VAL A 220 8.79 -1.85 -10.38
N GLY A 221 8.91 -0.60 -10.81
CA GLY A 221 9.99 -0.14 -11.67
C GLY A 221 11.38 -0.34 -11.05
N ASP A 222 11.54 0.01 -9.76
CA ASP A 222 12.80 -0.19 -9.02
C ASP A 222 13.19 -1.67 -9.00
N SER A 223 12.22 -2.58 -8.78
CA SER A 223 12.44 -4.03 -8.82
C SER A 223 12.82 -4.51 -10.22
N MET A 224 12.19 -3.97 -11.27
CA MET A 224 12.54 -4.27 -12.66
C MET A 224 13.98 -3.83 -13.00
N VAL A 225 14.37 -2.63 -12.58
CA VAL A 225 15.75 -2.13 -12.77
C VAL A 225 16.75 -3.00 -12.01
N ALA A 226 16.45 -3.36 -10.75
CA ALA A 226 17.32 -4.22 -9.96
C ALA A 226 17.51 -5.61 -10.59
N ALA A 227 16.46 -6.16 -11.21
CA ALA A 227 16.52 -7.44 -11.92
C ALA A 227 17.21 -7.36 -13.31
N ASN A 228 17.29 -6.16 -13.92
CA ASN A 228 17.78 -5.95 -15.28
C ASN A 228 18.78 -4.78 -15.38
N PRO A 229 19.82 -4.70 -14.52
CA PRO A 229 20.66 -3.51 -14.35
C PRO A 229 21.52 -3.15 -15.58
N THR A 230 21.65 -4.09 -16.51
CA THR A 230 22.44 -3.91 -17.74
C THR A 230 21.62 -3.48 -18.95
N THR A 231 20.26 -3.57 -18.86
CA THR A 231 19.38 -3.33 -20.02
C THR A 231 18.45 -2.16 -19.83
N ILE A 232 18.09 -1.83 -18.60
CA ILE A 232 17.19 -0.71 -18.26
C ILE A 232 17.73 0.10 -17.08
N GLU A 233 17.26 1.34 -16.97
CA GLU A 233 17.51 2.23 -15.84
C GLU A 233 16.33 3.16 -15.60
N SER A 234 16.27 3.75 -14.39
CA SER A 234 15.31 4.81 -14.09
C SER A 234 15.80 6.12 -14.71
N ALA A 235 14.95 6.80 -15.47
CA ALA A 235 15.21 8.12 -16.01
C ALA A 235 14.82 9.22 -15.02
N PHE A 236 13.58 9.13 -14.49
CA PHE A 236 13.07 10.05 -13.47
C PHE A 236 11.79 9.47 -12.84
N ASP A 237 11.38 10.07 -11.72
CA ASP A 237 10.15 9.73 -11.03
C ASP A 237 9.15 10.88 -11.07
N VAL A 238 7.85 10.55 -11.05
CA VAL A 238 6.77 11.53 -10.91
C VAL A 238 6.01 11.25 -9.61
N VAL A 239 6.10 12.20 -8.67
CA VAL A 239 5.39 12.14 -7.39
C VAL A 239 4.14 13.01 -7.50
N THR A 240 2.96 12.39 -7.45
CA THR A 240 1.67 13.07 -7.64
C THR A 240 0.84 13.18 -6.36
N GLY A 241 1.29 12.58 -5.25
CA GLY A 241 0.48 12.41 -4.04
C GLY A 241 -0.59 11.32 -4.15
N ALA A 242 -0.55 10.53 -5.23
CA ALA A 242 -1.45 9.40 -5.41
C ALA A 242 -1.31 8.36 -4.26
N LYS A 243 -2.37 7.59 -4.04
CA LYS A 243 -2.43 6.56 -3.00
C LYS A 243 -2.63 5.19 -3.63
N ILE A 244 -1.90 4.19 -3.11
CA ILE A 244 -2.20 2.79 -3.37
C ILE A 244 -3.30 2.35 -2.41
N ALA A 245 -4.24 1.58 -2.91
CA ALA A 245 -5.45 1.20 -2.20
C ALA A 245 -5.92 -0.20 -2.60
N VAL A 246 -6.72 -0.79 -1.73
CA VAL A 246 -7.58 -1.93 -2.07
C VAL A 246 -8.87 -1.36 -2.68
N GLY A 247 -9.30 -1.89 -3.83
CA GLY A 247 -10.56 -1.50 -4.47
C GLY A 247 -11.58 -2.62 -4.42
N THR A 248 -12.77 -2.35 -3.87
CA THR A 248 -13.90 -3.29 -3.83
C THR A 248 -15.04 -2.77 -4.70
N ALA A 249 -15.89 -3.65 -5.24
CA ALA A 249 -17.16 -3.19 -5.83
C ALA A 249 -17.98 -2.42 -4.79
N THR A 250 -18.66 -1.36 -5.23
CA THR A 250 -19.54 -0.55 -4.35
C THR A 250 -20.66 -1.40 -3.76
N GLY A 251 -21.14 -1.01 -2.58
CA GLY A 251 -22.29 -1.66 -1.94
C GLY A 251 -21.96 -2.80 -0.96
N ASN A 252 -20.70 -2.98 -0.58
CA ASN A 252 -20.28 -3.94 0.44
C ASN A 252 -19.60 -3.23 1.64
N PRO A 253 -20.35 -2.48 2.45
CA PRO A 253 -19.81 -1.68 3.54
C PRO A 253 -19.09 -2.51 4.61
N ASP A 254 -19.54 -3.76 4.84
CA ASP A 254 -18.88 -4.66 5.80
C ASP A 254 -17.49 -5.05 5.33
N LEU A 255 -17.29 -5.28 4.01
CA LEU A 255 -15.98 -5.59 3.46
C LEU A 255 -15.03 -4.38 3.56
N VAL A 256 -15.50 -3.19 3.19
CA VAL A 256 -14.72 -1.95 3.30
C VAL A 256 -14.31 -1.68 4.76
N LYS A 257 -15.27 -1.83 5.70
CA LYS A 257 -15.01 -1.69 7.13
C LYS A 257 -14.00 -2.72 7.62
N ALA A 258 -14.17 -3.99 7.25
CA ALA A 258 -13.31 -5.08 7.64
C ALA A 258 -11.85 -4.90 7.13
N LEU A 259 -11.69 -4.48 5.89
CA LEU A 259 -10.38 -4.15 5.31
C LEU A 259 -9.67 -3.03 6.06
N ARG A 260 -10.38 -1.92 6.33
CA ARG A 260 -9.81 -0.80 7.08
C ARG A 260 -9.42 -1.21 8.50
N ASP A 261 -10.32 -1.87 9.23
CA ASP A 261 -10.10 -2.29 10.62
C ASP A 261 -8.99 -3.35 10.69
N GLY A 262 -8.95 -4.29 9.75
CA GLY A 262 -7.90 -5.32 9.67
C GLY A 262 -6.52 -4.75 9.37
N LEU A 263 -6.42 -3.85 8.38
CA LEU A 263 -5.18 -3.13 8.08
C LEU A 263 -4.69 -2.32 9.29
N ALA A 264 -5.59 -1.61 9.98
CA ALA A 264 -5.24 -0.86 11.19
C ALA A 264 -4.74 -1.80 12.31
N ALA A 265 -5.34 -2.98 12.47
CA ALA A 265 -4.95 -3.96 13.48
C ALA A 265 -3.58 -4.59 13.19
N ILE A 266 -3.29 -4.98 11.94
CA ILE A 266 -1.96 -5.53 11.60
C ILE A 266 -0.87 -4.45 11.69
N ARG A 267 -1.21 -3.17 11.47
CA ARG A 267 -0.33 -2.04 11.72
C ARG A 267 -0.03 -1.90 13.21
N ALA A 268 -1.04 -1.84 14.06
CA ALA A 268 -0.90 -1.69 15.51
C ALA A 268 -0.10 -2.84 16.14
N SER A 269 -0.23 -4.05 15.62
CA SER A 269 0.54 -5.22 16.08
C SER A 269 1.99 -5.27 15.58
N GLY A 270 2.37 -4.41 14.63
CA GLY A 270 3.68 -4.43 13.97
C GLY A 270 3.80 -5.48 12.84
N ALA A 271 2.78 -6.26 12.57
CA ALA A 271 2.78 -7.27 11.50
C ALA A 271 2.91 -6.61 10.11
N GLU A 272 2.25 -5.47 9.89
CA GLU A 272 2.39 -4.68 8.67
C GLU A 272 3.86 -4.32 8.42
N LYS A 273 4.54 -3.76 9.43
CA LYS A 273 5.95 -3.38 9.30
C LYS A 273 6.85 -4.56 8.94
N ALA A 274 6.64 -5.71 9.58
CA ALA A 274 7.41 -6.92 9.29
C ALA A 274 7.23 -7.41 7.85
N ILE A 275 6.05 -7.21 7.25
CA ILE A 275 5.77 -7.52 5.85
C ILE A 275 6.54 -6.54 4.93
N TYR A 276 6.47 -5.24 5.19
CA TYR A 276 7.22 -4.24 4.42
C TYR A 276 8.73 -4.50 4.45
N ASP A 277 9.28 -4.79 5.64
CA ASP A 277 10.72 -5.11 5.81
C ASP A 277 11.12 -6.36 5.01
N ARG A 278 10.25 -7.39 4.95
CA ARG A 278 10.49 -8.63 4.18
C ARG A 278 10.66 -8.36 2.69
N TYR A 279 9.89 -7.43 2.14
CA TYR A 279 9.92 -7.10 0.71
C TYR A 279 10.79 -5.87 0.41
N HIS A 280 11.51 -5.33 1.39
CA HIS A 280 12.37 -4.16 1.27
C HIS A 280 11.65 -2.92 0.72
N VAL A 281 10.37 -2.76 1.06
CA VAL A 281 9.60 -1.57 0.75
C VAL A 281 9.65 -0.61 1.93
N ASP A 282 9.93 0.67 1.64
CA ASP A 282 10.07 1.69 2.68
C ASP A 282 8.77 1.88 3.46
N TYR A 283 8.79 1.54 4.76
CA TYR A 283 7.64 1.66 5.64
C TYR A 283 7.17 3.10 5.86
N SER A 284 8.03 4.10 5.65
CA SER A 284 7.65 5.52 5.76
C SER A 284 6.61 5.95 4.71
N LEU A 285 6.42 5.15 3.68
CA LEU A 285 5.45 5.38 2.63
C LEU A 285 4.02 4.96 3.01
N THR A 286 3.85 4.22 4.10
CA THR A 286 2.53 3.81 4.59
C THR A 286 1.67 5.02 4.97
N THR A 287 0.36 4.87 4.88
CA THR A 287 -0.60 5.85 5.39
C THR A 287 -1.55 5.15 6.35
N GLU A 288 -2.17 5.90 7.25
CA GLU A 288 -3.28 5.33 8.03
C GLU A 288 -4.35 4.77 7.08
N PRO A 289 -4.82 3.52 7.33
CA PRO A 289 -5.87 2.94 6.52
C PRO A 289 -7.14 3.79 6.58
N ALA A 290 -7.54 4.33 5.45
CA ALA A 290 -8.68 5.22 5.34
C ALA A 290 -9.56 4.83 4.15
N THR A 291 -10.87 4.92 4.34
CA THR A 291 -11.83 4.76 3.25
C THR A 291 -11.87 6.05 2.42
N LEU A 292 -11.71 5.92 1.11
CA LEU A 292 -11.95 7.00 0.16
C LEU A 292 -13.13 6.61 -0.73
N THR A 293 -14.17 7.42 -0.66
CA THR A 293 -15.34 7.43 -1.55
C THR A 293 -15.33 8.76 -2.29
N GLU A 294 -16.22 8.96 -3.25
CA GLU A 294 -16.39 10.29 -3.88
C GLU A 294 -16.61 11.39 -2.86
#